data_72e8caeae05b354f01322982ea25bfd4
#
_entry.id   72e8caeae05b354f01322982ea25bfd4
#
_cell.length_a   1.000
_cell.length_b   1.000
_cell.length_c   1.000
_cell.angle_alpha   90.00
_cell.angle_beta   90.00
_cell.angle_gamma   90.00
#
_symmetry.space_group_name_H-M   'P 1'
#
loop_
_entity.id
_entity.type
_entity.pdbx_description
1 polymer ?
#
loop_
_entity_poly.entity_id
_entity_poly.type
_entity_poly.pdbx_seq_one_letter_code
_entity_poly.pdbx_strand_id
1 'polypeptide(L)'
;LLKCVSSYPTPYEDINLNMIPTLSRTFGCLTGLSDHSAGSAVPVGAVALGARMVEKHLTLRRADGGPDGAFSMEPEEFAAMVRDIRALEKALGSSEYYLTPTQQVEHEGSRSLFAVRDIAAGETLTAENVRSIRPGCGLHTMYYEQILGKKAACQIRRGTPLAWNLIA
;
A
#
# COMPACT_ATOMS: atom_id res chain seq x y z
N LEU A 1 26.64 -2.96 9.65
CA LEU A 1 26.83 -1.61 10.23
C LEU A 1 25.55 -1.12 10.86
N LEU A 2 25.63 -0.41 12.00
CA LEU A 2 24.48 0.24 12.61
C LEU A 2 24.62 1.76 12.48
N LYS A 3 23.54 2.43 11.97
CA LYS A 3 23.40 3.87 12.11
C LYS A 3 23.12 4.16 13.59
N CYS A 4 23.87 5.06 14.17
CA CYS A 4 23.80 5.38 15.58
C CYS A 4 23.96 6.89 15.80
N VAL A 5 23.37 7.42 16.85
CA VAL A 5 23.66 8.73 17.44
C VAL A 5 23.85 8.53 18.93
N SER A 6 25.03 8.90 19.43
CA SER A 6 25.41 8.76 20.85
C SER A 6 24.91 9.96 21.65
N SER A 7 23.58 10.12 21.71
CA SER A 7 22.86 11.09 22.55
C SER A 7 21.71 10.36 23.23
N TYR A 8 21.46 10.59 24.52
CA TYR A 8 20.61 9.76 25.39
C TYR A 8 19.64 10.62 26.21
N PRO A 9 18.33 10.74 25.80
CA PRO A 9 17.74 10.27 24.55
C PRO A 9 18.20 11.11 23.35
N THR A 10 18.16 10.50 22.15
CA THR A 10 18.46 11.23 20.91
C THR A 10 17.25 12.07 20.47
N PRO A 11 17.42 13.37 20.18
CA PRO A 11 16.41 14.16 19.50
C PRO A 11 16.10 13.60 18.11
N TYR A 12 14.84 13.64 17.67
CA TYR A 12 14.44 13.05 16.39
C TYR A 12 15.13 13.68 15.18
N GLU A 13 15.37 14.98 15.22
CA GLU A 13 16.04 15.78 14.17
C GLU A 13 17.49 15.38 13.93
N ASP A 14 18.14 14.74 14.92
CA ASP A 14 19.55 14.33 14.83
C ASP A 14 19.72 12.92 14.28
N ILE A 15 18.64 12.13 14.17
CA ILE A 15 18.72 10.69 13.86
C ILE A 15 19.16 10.43 12.43
N ASN A 16 18.67 11.17 11.46
CA ASN A 16 19.02 11.04 10.04
C ASN A 16 18.93 9.60 9.51
N LEU A 17 17.74 9.02 9.52
CA LEU A 17 17.47 7.65 9.07
C LEU A 17 17.87 7.38 7.62
N ASN A 18 17.89 8.41 6.76
CA ASN A 18 18.33 8.29 5.37
C ASN A 18 19.79 7.81 5.21
N MET A 19 20.57 7.81 6.29
CA MET A 19 21.89 7.20 6.29
C MET A 19 21.87 5.67 6.19
N ILE A 20 20.78 4.99 6.58
CA ILE A 20 20.68 3.52 6.54
C ILE A 20 20.87 2.99 5.11
N PRO A 21 20.07 3.36 4.11
CA PRO A 21 20.29 2.93 2.73
C PRO A 21 21.62 3.45 2.16
N THR A 22 22.11 4.60 2.60
CA THR A 22 23.41 5.13 2.17
C THR A 22 24.55 4.26 2.65
N LEU A 23 24.58 3.87 3.93
CA LEU A 23 25.58 2.97 4.49
C LEU A 23 25.57 1.61 3.76
N SER A 24 24.36 1.05 3.51
CA SER A 24 24.23 -0.21 2.77
C SER A 24 24.86 -0.13 1.38
N ARG A 25 24.54 0.90 0.61
CA ARG A 25 25.08 1.11 -0.75
C ARG A 25 26.58 1.36 -0.75
N THR A 26 27.07 2.16 0.20
CA THR A 26 28.48 2.56 0.26
C THR A 26 29.40 1.40 0.63
N PHE A 27 28.97 0.59 1.59
CA PHE A 27 29.82 -0.46 2.17
C PHE A 27 29.45 -1.88 1.71
N GLY A 28 28.39 -2.05 0.92
CA GLY A 28 27.95 -3.35 0.40
C GLY A 28 27.60 -4.37 1.50
N CYS A 29 27.11 -3.91 2.66
CA CYS A 29 26.83 -4.78 3.81
C CYS A 29 25.44 -4.54 4.38
N LEU A 30 25.00 -5.47 5.23
CA LEU A 30 23.76 -5.30 6.00
C LEU A 30 23.88 -4.10 6.94
N THR A 31 22.82 -3.31 6.99
CA THR A 31 22.72 -2.13 7.85
C THR A 31 21.56 -2.25 8.81
N GLY A 32 21.66 -1.58 9.92
CA GLY A 32 20.64 -1.48 10.95
C GLY A 32 20.68 -0.15 11.68
N LEU A 33 19.96 -0.09 12.77
CA LEU A 33 19.84 1.06 13.65
C LEU A 33 20.24 0.67 15.08
N SER A 34 21.09 1.46 15.71
CA SER A 34 21.24 1.51 17.17
C SER A 34 20.51 2.76 17.63
N ASP A 35 19.36 2.58 18.29
CA ASP A 35 18.39 3.63 18.56
C ASP A 35 18.36 4.02 20.04
N HIS A 36 18.53 5.33 20.28
CA HIS A 36 18.46 5.94 21.61
C HIS A 36 17.33 6.98 21.72
N SER A 37 16.42 7.00 20.74
CA SER A 37 15.23 7.87 20.76
C SER A 37 14.12 7.30 21.63
N ALA A 38 13.11 8.08 21.91
CA ALA A 38 11.92 7.62 22.61
C ALA A 38 10.95 6.90 21.67
N GLY A 39 10.25 5.87 22.18
CA GLY A 39 9.18 5.17 21.46
C GLY A 39 9.64 4.31 20.29
N SER A 40 8.70 3.90 19.42
CA SER A 40 8.89 2.92 18.34
C SER A 40 8.91 3.51 16.93
N ALA A 41 8.56 4.79 16.76
CA ALA A 41 8.45 5.40 15.43
C ALA A 41 9.76 5.33 14.62
N VAL A 42 10.89 5.58 15.29
CA VAL A 42 12.20 5.58 14.65
C VAL A 42 12.65 4.17 14.23
N PRO A 43 12.59 3.13 15.10
CA PRO A 43 12.84 1.75 14.69
C PRO A 43 11.96 1.26 13.54
N VAL A 44 10.67 1.55 13.56
CA VAL A 44 9.73 1.20 12.48
C VAL A 44 10.13 1.89 11.17
N GLY A 45 10.44 3.19 11.22
CA GLY A 45 10.93 3.96 10.07
C GLY A 45 12.25 3.43 9.52
N ALA A 46 13.18 3.02 10.40
CA ALA A 46 14.45 2.44 10.01
C ALA A 46 14.28 1.15 9.18
N VAL A 47 13.36 0.26 9.62
CA VAL A 47 13.07 -0.98 8.88
C VAL A 47 12.44 -0.67 7.52
N ALA A 48 11.55 0.33 7.42
CA ALA A 48 11.02 0.79 6.14
C ALA A 48 12.13 1.26 5.17
N LEU A 49 13.20 1.82 5.70
CA LEU A 49 14.37 2.25 4.93
C LEU A 49 15.43 1.15 4.72
N GLY A 50 15.12 -0.09 5.10
CA GLY A 50 15.95 -1.25 4.81
C GLY A 50 16.86 -1.70 5.96
N ALA A 51 16.69 -1.21 7.18
CA ALA A 51 17.38 -1.73 8.35
C ALA A 51 17.06 -3.22 8.57
N ARG A 52 18.07 -4.03 8.81
CA ARG A 52 17.96 -5.47 9.06
C ARG A 52 18.15 -5.84 10.54
N MET A 53 18.50 -4.88 11.35
CA MET A 53 18.67 -5.01 12.79
C MET A 53 18.25 -3.70 13.46
N VAL A 54 17.61 -3.83 14.60
CA VAL A 54 17.33 -2.72 15.53
C VAL A 54 17.92 -3.11 16.88
N GLU A 55 18.74 -2.22 17.42
CA GLU A 55 19.27 -2.27 18.77
C GLU A 55 18.66 -1.13 19.57
N LYS A 56 18.16 -1.42 20.77
CA LYS A 56 17.50 -0.43 21.62
C LYS A 56 17.61 -0.82 23.09
N HIS A 57 17.76 0.18 23.95
CA HIS A 57 17.84 -0.01 25.39
C HIS A 57 16.55 -0.61 25.95
N LEU A 58 16.68 -1.62 26.81
CA LEU A 58 15.59 -2.32 27.48
C LEU A 58 15.84 -2.32 28.98
N THR A 59 14.80 -1.99 29.77
CA THR A 59 14.78 -2.16 31.22
C THR A 59 13.54 -2.93 31.63
N LEU A 60 13.57 -3.63 32.75
CA LEU A 60 12.38 -4.32 33.26
C LEU A 60 11.32 -3.31 33.75
N ARG A 61 11.75 -2.27 34.48
CA ARG A 61 10.91 -1.17 34.94
C ARG A 61 11.77 0.10 35.06
N ARG A 62 11.33 1.17 34.43
CA ARG A 62 11.99 2.48 34.54
C ARG A 62 12.05 2.97 35.97
N ALA A 63 11.04 2.62 36.79
CA ALA A 63 10.98 2.99 38.20
C ALA A 63 12.10 2.37 39.08
N ASP A 64 12.75 1.29 38.59
CA ASP A 64 13.89 0.68 39.29
C ASP A 64 15.16 1.54 39.17
N GLY A 65 15.13 2.57 38.32
CA GLY A 65 16.26 3.50 38.12
C GLY A 65 17.37 2.92 37.26
N GLY A 66 18.60 3.41 37.48
CA GLY A 66 19.77 3.08 36.69
C GLY A 66 20.13 4.18 35.69
N PRO A 67 21.40 4.16 35.16
CA PRO A 67 21.90 5.24 34.32
C PRO A 67 21.10 5.43 33.04
N ASP A 68 20.58 4.33 32.45
CA ASP A 68 19.87 4.32 31.19
C ASP A 68 18.36 4.05 31.33
N GLY A 69 17.87 3.88 32.56
CA GLY A 69 16.50 3.50 32.85
C GLY A 69 15.47 4.45 32.28
N ALA A 70 15.70 5.75 32.38
CA ALA A 70 14.73 6.78 32.02
C ALA A 70 14.32 6.78 30.54
N PHE A 71 15.24 6.41 29.61
CA PHE A 71 14.96 6.40 28.17
C PHE A 71 14.87 4.97 27.60
N SER A 72 15.10 3.93 28.41
CA SER A 72 14.92 2.53 28.00
C SER A 72 13.46 2.16 27.80
N MET A 73 13.19 1.27 26.88
CA MET A 73 11.85 0.67 26.73
C MET A 73 11.59 -0.37 27.83
N GLU A 74 10.36 -0.44 28.29
CA GLU A 74 9.90 -1.56 29.12
C GLU A 74 9.48 -2.75 28.22
N PRO A 75 9.35 -3.98 28.76
CA PRO A 75 9.10 -5.18 27.96
C PRO A 75 7.86 -5.11 27.07
N GLU A 76 6.77 -4.51 27.57
CA GLU A 76 5.53 -4.36 26.80
C GLU A 76 5.68 -3.37 25.65
N GLU A 77 6.40 -2.28 25.83
CA GLU A 77 6.71 -1.29 24.80
C GLU A 77 7.62 -1.90 23.72
N PHE A 78 8.64 -2.66 24.16
CA PHE A 78 9.53 -3.35 23.23
C PHE A 78 8.77 -4.41 22.41
N ALA A 79 7.89 -5.16 23.05
CA ALA A 79 7.05 -6.14 22.37
C ALA A 79 6.08 -5.46 21.37
N ALA A 80 5.55 -4.28 21.71
CA ALA A 80 4.73 -3.50 20.79
C ALA A 80 5.54 -3.05 19.57
N MET A 81 6.75 -2.50 19.77
CA MET A 81 7.66 -2.13 18.68
C MET A 81 7.94 -3.32 17.75
N VAL A 82 8.20 -4.50 18.29
CA VAL A 82 8.43 -5.71 17.49
C VAL A 82 7.18 -6.07 16.66
N ARG A 83 5.98 -6.01 17.25
CA ARG A 83 4.72 -6.26 16.52
C ARG A 83 4.52 -5.26 15.37
N ASP A 84 4.79 -3.97 15.62
CA ASP A 84 4.66 -2.91 14.62
C ASP A 84 5.65 -3.11 13.47
N ILE A 85 6.90 -3.47 13.77
CA ILE A 85 7.91 -3.82 12.75
C ILE A 85 7.45 -5.02 11.92
N ARG A 86 6.93 -6.10 12.54
CA ARG A 86 6.44 -7.27 11.80
C ARG A 86 5.20 -6.96 10.95
N ALA A 87 4.34 -6.05 11.38
CA ALA A 87 3.23 -5.56 10.58
C ALA A 87 3.72 -4.74 9.38
N LEU A 88 4.68 -3.83 9.60
CA LEU A 88 5.32 -3.06 8.53
C LEU A 88 5.96 -3.95 7.47
N GLU A 89 6.75 -4.96 7.86
CA GLU A 89 7.40 -5.89 6.93
C GLU A 89 6.39 -6.55 5.97
N LYS A 90 5.22 -6.92 6.48
CA LYS A 90 4.13 -7.44 5.65
C LYS A 90 3.50 -6.39 4.74
N ALA A 91 3.44 -5.15 5.21
CA ALA A 91 2.81 -4.04 4.48
C ALA A 91 3.71 -3.43 3.39
N LEU A 92 5.03 -3.63 3.46
CA LEU A 92 5.96 -3.09 2.46
C LEU A 92 5.69 -3.62 1.05
N GLY A 93 5.27 -4.88 0.91
CA GLY A 93 4.88 -5.47 -0.37
C GLY A 93 5.94 -5.34 -1.48
N SER A 94 5.48 -5.11 -2.69
CA SER A 94 6.31 -4.87 -3.88
C SER A 94 5.98 -3.52 -4.53
N SER A 95 6.86 -3.04 -5.42
CA SER A 95 6.64 -1.82 -6.20
C SER A 95 5.84 -2.06 -7.50
N GLU A 96 5.27 -3.24 -7.66
CA GLU A 96 4.49 -3.61 -8.85
C GLU A 96 2.99 -3.42 -8.62
N TYR A 97 2.28 -2.96 -9.66
CA TYR A 97 0.82 -2.92 -9.65
C TYR A 97 0.24 -4.28 -10.02
N TYR A 98 -0.46 -4.90 -9.08
CA TYR A 98 -1.24 -6.11 -9.31
C TYR A 98 -2.48 -6.11 -8.42
N LEU A 99 -3.51 -6.83 -8.84
CA LEU A 99 -4.68 -7.06 -7.99
C LEU A 99 -4.35 -8.16 -6.98
N THR A 100 -4.41 -7.82 -5.70
CA THR A 100 -4.36 -8.84 -4.65
C THR A 100 -5.59 -9.74 -4.71
N PRO A 101 -5.57 -10.95 -4.15
CA PRO A 101 -6.76 -11.81 -4.11
C PRO A 101 -8.00 -11.12 -3.53
N THR A 102 -7.83 -10.31 -2.49
CA THR A 102 -8.92 -9.51 -1.91
C THR A 102 -9.45 -8.45 -2.90
N GLN A 103 -8.55 -7.75 -3.59
CA GLN A 103 -8.95 -6.76 -4.60
C GLN A 103 -9.60 -7.38 -5.83
N GLN A 104 -9.27 -8.64 -6.20
CA GLN A 104 -9.93 -9.34 -7.29
C GLN A 104 -11.43 -9.56 -7.00
N VAL A 105 -11.77 -9.97 -5.78
CA VAL A 105 -13.17 -10.12 -5.37
C VAL A 105 -13.92 -8.80 -5.45
N GLU A 106 -13.31 -7.71 -4.96
CA GLU A 106 -13.91 -6.38 -5.02
C GLU A 106 -14.02 -5.86 -6.46
N HIS A 107 -13.06 -6.22 -7.33
CA HIS A 107 -13.07 -5.84 -8.74
C HIS A 107 -14.25 -6.48 -9.50
N GLU A 108 -14.63 -7.72 -9.17
CA GLU A 108 -15.83 -8.36 -9.76
C GLU A 108 -17.10 -7.59 -9.41
N GLY A 109 -17.19 -6.96 -8.24
CA GLY A 109 -18.24 -6.07 -7.81
C GLY A 109 -18.16 -4.65 -8.39
N SER A 110 -17.16 -4.33 -9.20
CA SER A 110 -16.99 -3.01 -9.82
C SER A 110 -18.06 -2.73 -10.87
N ARG A 111 -18.06 -1.52 -11.43
CA ARG A 111 -18.98 -1.17 -12.52
C ARG A 111 -18.34 -1.42 -13.88
N SER A 112 -19.19 -1.79 -14.83
CA SER A 112 -18.83 -1.85 -16.25
C SER A 112 -19.97 -1.34 -17.13
N LEU A 113 -19.79 -1.28 -18.42
CA LEU A 113 -20.76 -0.74 -19.35
C LEU A 113 -21.74 -1.82 -19.81
N PHE A 114 -23.04 -1.50 -19.74
CA PHE A 114 -24.14 -2.40 -20.12
C PHE A 114 -25.14 -1.71 -21.03
N ALA A 115 -25.73 -2.50 -21.91
CA ALA A 115 -26.98 -2.11 -22.58
C ALA A 115 -28.13 -2.14 -21.56
N VAL A 116 -28.80 -1.00 -21.36
CA VAL A 116 -29.95 -0.87 -20.46
C VAL A 116 -31.30 -0.87 -21.19
N ARG A 117 -31.26 -0.94 -22.53
CA ARG A 117 -32.36 -1.21 -23.46
C ARG A 117 -31.88 -2.17 -24.52
N ASP A 118 -32.82 -2.76 -25.28
CA ASP A 118 -32.48 -3.45 -26.53
C ASP A 118 -31.95 -2.42 -27.54
N ILE A 119 -30.87 -2.75 -28.23
CA ILE A 119 -30.23 -1.89 -29.22
C ILE A 119 -30.18 -2.67 -30.54
N ALA A 120 -30.72 -2.12 -31.61
CA ALA A 120 -30.70 -2.76 -32.92
C ALA A 120 -29.31 -2.69 -33.57
N ALA A 121 -29.03 -3.60 -34.50
CA ALA A 121 -27.82 -3.51 -35.31
C ALA A 121 -27.78 -2.18 -36.08
N GLY A 122 -26.63 -1.49 -36.01
CA GLY A 122 -26.44 -0.16 -36.62
C GLY A 122 -27.01 1.00 -35.81
N GLU A 123 -27.73 0.76 -34.71
CA GLU A 123 -28.26 1.81 -33.81
C GLU A 123 -27.08 2.47 -33.06
N THR A 124 -27.24 3.77 -32.80
CA THR A 124 -26.24 4.56 -32.12
C THR A 124 -26.29 4.30 -30.61
N LEU A 125 -25.08 4.09 -30.00
CA LEU A 125 -24.91 4.00 -28.56
C LEU A 125 -25.04 5.39 -27.93
N THR A 126 -25.96 5.53 -26.97
CA THR A 126 -26.25 6.80 -26.30
C THR A 126 -26.33 6.64 -24.80
N ALA A 127 -26.35 7.74 -24.06
CA ALA A 127 -26.54 7.73 -22.62
C ALA A 127 -27.90 7.14 -22.17
N GLU A 128 -28.85 6.97 -23.09
CA GLU A 128 -30.17 6.39 -22.80
C GLU A 128 -30.17 4.86 -22.89
N ASN A 129 -29.33 4.29 -23.79
CA ASN A 129 -29.31 2.85 -24.03
C ASN A 129 -28.06 2.16 -23.42
N VAL A 130 -27.03 2.94 -23.02
CA VAL A 130 -25.82 2.43 -22.35
C VAL A 130 -25.64 3.09 -20.99
N ARG A 131 -25.35 2.32 -19.96
CA ARG A 131 -25.04 2.83 -18.62
C ARG A 131 -23.90 2.07 -17.96
N SER A 132 -23.25 2.75 -17.01
CA SER A 132 -22.26 2.17 -16.09
C SER A 132 -23.00 1.61 -14.88
N ILE A 133 -23.11 0.27 -14.82
CA ILE A 133 -23.75 -0.47 -13.71
C ILE A 133 -22.88 -1.65 -13.27
N ARG A 134 -23.19 -2.29 -12.16
CA ARG A 134 -22.55 -3.53 -11.70
C ARG A 134 -23.20 -4.74 -12.35
N PRO A 135 -22.45 -5.87 -12.56
CA PRO A 135 -21.07 -6.16 -12.15
C PRO A 135 -20.00 -5.69 -13.16
N GLY A 136 -18.74 -5.95 -12.85
CA GLY A 136 -17.53 -5.57 -13.60
C GLY A 136 -17.20 -6.48 -14.78
N CYS A 137 -18.16 -7.12 -15.43
CA CYS A 137 -17.95 -8.12 -16.50
C CYS A 137 -18.03 -7.58 -17.93
N GLY A 138 -18.32 -6.29 -18.11
CA GLY A 138 -18.33 -5.61 -19.40
C GLY A 138 -17.13 -4.69 -19.60
N LEU A 139 -17.14 -3.86 -20.66
CA LEU A 139 -16.13 -2.82 -20.88
C LEU A 139 -16.00 -1.93 -19.66
N HIS A 140 -14.76 -1.57 -19.33
CA HIS A 140 -14.44 -0.68 -18.23
C HIS A 140 -15.10 0.69 -18.44
N THR A 141 -15.57 1.30 -17.37
CA THR A 141 -16.30 2.56 -17.37
C THR A 141 -15.53 3.75 -17.98
N MET A 142 -14.19 3.68 -17.99
CA MET A 142 -13.35 4.69 -18.65
C MET A 142 -13.62 4.87 -20.13
N TYR A 143 -14.19 3.84 -20.79
CA TYR A 143 -14.51 3.87 -22.21
C TYR A 143 -15.89 4.46 -22.52
N TYR A 144 -16.62 4.91 -21.49
CA TYR A 144 -18.01 5.38 -21.66
C TYR A 144 -18.12 6.47 -22.73
N GLU A 145 -17.37 7.55 -22.60
CA GLU A 145 -17.39 8.67 -23.55
C GLU A 145 -16.89 8.25 -24.95
N GLN A 146 -15.94 7.29 -24.99
CA GLN A 146 -15.38 6.81 -26.25
C GLN A 146 -16.36 5.99 -27.09
N ILE A 147 -17.31 5.31 -26.45
CA ILE A 147 -18.28 4.46 -27.14
C ILE A 147 -19.59 5.19 -27.47
N LEU A 148 -19.90 6.31 -26.79
CA LEU A 148 -21.06 7.13 -27.14
C LEU A 148 -20.91 7.69 -28.56
N GLY A 149 -22.00 7.63 -29.33
CA GLY A 149 -22.02 8.03 -30.75
C GLY A 149 -21.55 6.94 -31.73
N LYS A 150 -20.91 5.86 -31.26
CA LYS A 150 -20.61 4.70 -32.09
C LYS A 150 -21.85 3.86 -32.36
N LYS A 151 -21.79 2.97 -33.34
CA LYS A 151 -22.91 2.10 -33.72
C LYS A 151 -22.78 0.69 -33.17
N ALA A 152 -23.89 0.06 -32.86
CA ALA A 152 -23.91 -1.36 -32.53
C ALA A 152 -23.56 -2.21 -33.77
N ALA A 153 -22.58 -3.10 -33.63
CA ALA A 153 -22.19 -4.01 -34.72
C ALA A 153 -23.24 -5.11 -35.00
N CYS A 154 -24.05 -5.44 -33.98
CA CYS A 154 -25.11 -6.43 -34.05
C CYS A 154 -26.27 -6.02 -33.10
N GLN A 155 -27.33 -6.80 -33.07
CA GLN A 155 -28.40 -6.61 -32.07
C GLN A 155 -27.85 -6.92 -30.67
N ILE A 156 -28.05 -6.00 -29.72
CA ILE A 156 -27.62 -6.12 -28.31
C ILE A 156 -28.86 -6.11 -27.43
N ARG A 157 -29.10 -7.14 -26.65
CA ARG A 157 -30.24 -7.21 -25.74
C ARG A 157 -29.98 -6.40 -24.48
N ARG A 158 -31.04 -5.86 -23.89
CA ARG A 158 -30.98 -5.27 -22.55
C ARG A 158 -30.33 -6.23 -21.54
N GLY A 159 -29.42 -5.71 -20.70
CA GLY A 159 -28.70 -6.47 -19.70
C GLY A 159 -27.41 -7.12 -20.21
N THR A 160 -27.08 -6.95 -21.50
CA THR A 160 -25.83 -7.42 -22.06
C THR A 160 -24.66 -6.53 -21.61
N PRO A 161 -23.59 -7.08 -21.01
CA PRO A 161 -22.34 -6.34 -20.80
C PRO A 161 -21.72 -6.01 -22.16
N LEU A 162 -21.31 -4.76 -22.34
CA LEU A 162 -20.68 -4.33 -23.58
C LEU A 162 -19.27 -4.88 -23.71
N ALA A 163 -18.91 -5.22 -24.96
CA ALA A 163 -17.57 -5.63 -25.37
C ALA A 163 -17.22 -4.99 -26.71
N TRP A 164 -15.94 -4.87 -27.04
CA TRP A 164 -15.51 -4.20 -28.26
C TRP A 164 -16.07 -4.83 -29.55
N ASN A 165 -16.26 -6.14 -29.57
CA ASN A 165 -16.86 -6.84 -30.71
C ASN A 165 -18.33 -6.54 -30.96
N LEU A 166 -19.02 -5.88 -30.03
CA LEU A 166 -20.41 -5.41 -30.15
C LEU A 166 -20.50 -3.97 -30.71
N ILE A 167 -19.37 -3.31 -30.95
CA ILE A 167 -19.28 -1.89 -31.29
C ILE A 167 -18.55 -1.74 -32.63
N ALA A 168 -19.17 -0.99 -33.54
CA ALA A 168 -18.62 -0.70 -34.88
C ALA A 168 -17.92 0.68 -34.91
#